data_6a1996fd187bbd8204ce8c22a4dc5641
#
_entry.id   6a1996fd187bbd8204ce8c22a4dc5641
#
_cell.length_a   1.000
_cell.length_b   1.000
_cell.length_c   1.000
_cell.angle_alpha   90.00
_cell.angle_beta   90.00
_cell.angle_gamma   90.00
#
_symmetry.space_group_name_H-M   'P 1'
#
loop_
_entity.id
_entity.type
_entity.pdbx_description
1 polymer ?
#
loop_
_entity_poly.entity_id
_entity_poly.type
_entity_poly.pdbx_seq_one_letter_code
_entity_poly.pdbx_strand_id
1 'polypeptide(L)'
;LQEDKEPIVDSANQLLLLLPAMTGLVKTLTFHTDRMRELAPRGFTLATDLAEWLVRRGVPFREAHEASGSCVRMAEAREVSLKDLTDEELRSAHSSLTPEVREVLTVEGSVASRDTKGGTARPRVMEQLERLRKVSSQDSEWAAHSPIPGSV
;
A
#
# COMPACT_ATOMS: atom_id res chain seq x y z
N LEU A 1 29.06 3.34 -32.57
CA LEU A 1 27.68 3.03 -33.03
C LEU A 1 27.31 1.53 -33.00
N GLN A 2 28.25 0.58 -32.88
CA GLN A 2 27.95 -0.85 -32.80
C GLN A 2 27.78 -1.33 -31.36
N GLU A 3 28.46 -0.74 -30.40
CA GLU A 3 28.40 -1.11 -28.98
C GLU A 3 27.06 -0.78 -28.29
N ASP A 4 26.30 0.18 -28.86
CA ASP A 4 24.99 0.58 -28.30
C ASP A 4 23.88 -0.46 -28.53
N LYS A 5 24.06 -1.40 -29.47
CA LYS A 5 23.04 -2.39 -29.82
C LYS A 5 23.05 -3.60 -28.90
N GLU A 6 24.22 -4.04 -28.44
CA GLU A 6 24.36 -5.22 -27.61
C GLU A 6 23.59 -5.08 -26.28
N PRO A 7 23.69 -3.98 -25.50
CA PRO A 7 22.93 -3.83 -24.28
C PRO A 7 21.40 -3.80 -24.50
N ILE A 8 20.94 -3.26 -25.63
CA ILE A 8 19.51 -3.23 -25.96
C ILE A 8 19.01 -4.63 -26.28
N VAL A 9 19.76 -5.40 -27.09
CA VAL A 9 19.42 -6.79 -27.42
C VAL A 9 19.44 -7.68 -26.19
N ASP A 10 20.45 -7.51 -25.34
CA ASP A 10 20.54 -8.26 -24.07
C ASP A 10 19.36 -7.94 -23.16
N SER A 11 19.01 -6.66 -23.03
CA SER A 11 17.85 -6.24 -22.23
C SER A 11 16.54 -6.85 -22.77
N ALA A 12 16.36 -6.84 -24.09
CA ALA A 12 15.19 -7.47 -24.72
C ALA A 12 15.15 -8.97 -24.46
N ASN A 13 16.26 -9.68 -24.60
CA ASN A 13 16.36 -11.11 -24.33
C ASN A 13 16.07 -11.45 -22.85
N GLN A 14 16.57 -10.62 -21.91
CA GLN A 14 16.27 -10.77 -20.48
C GLN A 14 14.77 -10.57 -20.20
N LEU A 15 14.13 -9.59 -20.82
CA LEU A 15 12.70 -9.37 -20.67
C LEU A 15 11.86 -10.53 -21.24
N LEU A 16 12.25 -11.04 -22.40
CA LEU A 16 11.58 -12.22 -23.00
C LEU A 16 11.66 -13.46 -22.11
N LEU A 17 12.73 -13.62 -21.36
CA LEU A 17 12.87 -14.70 -20.37
C LEU A 17 12.09 -14.42 -19.07
N LEU A 18 12.17 -13.18 -18.57
CA LEU A 18 11.61 -12.78 -17.29
C LEU A 18 10.08 -12.70 -17.30
N LEU A 19 9.49 -12.14 -18.35
CA LEU A 19 8.04 -11.90 -18.41
C LEU A 19 7.20 -13.19 -18.35
N PRO A 20 7.53 -14.28 -19.02
CA PRO A 20 6.83 -15.55 -18.86
C PRO A 20 6.94 -16.13 -17.44
N ALA A 21 8.12 -16.02 -16.82
CA ALA A 21 8.33 -16.46 -15.43
C ALA A 21 7.48 -15.65 -14.44
N MET A 22 7.47 -14.33 -14.57
CA MET A 22 6.63 -13.45 -13.77
C MET A 22 5.14 -13.69 -13.99
N THR A 23 4.74 -13.96 -15.23
CA THR A 23 3.36 -14.34 -15.56
C THR A 23 2.96 -15.64 -14.87
N GLY A 24 3.83 -16.64 -14.88
CA GLY A 24 3.62 -17.90 -14.18
C GLY A 24 3.49 -17.68 -12.67
N LEU A 25 4.38 -16.89 -12.07
CA LEU A 25 4.34 -16.54 -10.66
C LEU A 25 2.99 -15.90 -10.28
N VAL A 26 2.56 -14.86 -11.01
CA VAL A 26 1.31 -14.17 -10.72
C VAL A 26 0.09 -15.09 -10.88
N LYS A 27 0.08 -15.97 -11.91
CA LYS A 27 -1.01 -16.93 -12.14
C LYS A 27 -1.17 -17.97 -11.03
N THR A 28 -0.07 -18.33 -10.38
CA THR A 28 -0.05 -19.34 -9.32
C THR A 28 -0.11 -18.76 -7.91
N LEU A 29 -0.16 -17.44 -7.80
CA LEU A 29 -0.17 -16.73 -6.53
C LEU A 29 -1.48 -16.99 -5.76
N THR A 30 -1.35 -17.43 -4.52
CA THR A 30 -2.47 -17.65 -3.61
C THR A 30 -2.37 -16.69 -2.44
N PHE A 31 -3.45 -15.95 -2.17
CA PHE A 31 -3.52 -15.00 -1.07
C PHE A 31 -4.20 -15.65 0.14
N HIS A 32 -3.47 -15.78 1.25
CA HIS A 32 -4.02 -16.20 2.53
C HIS A 32 -4.64 -15.00 3.27
N THR A 33 -5.78 -14.52 2.77
CA THR A 33 -6.40 -13.25 3.18
C THR A 33 -6.69 -13.17 4.68
N ASP A 34 -7.11 -14.27 5.31
CA ASP A 34 -7.40 -14.30 6.75
C ASP A 34 -6.11 -14.13 7.56
N ARG A 35 -5.03 -14.80 7.14
CA ARG A 35 -3.73 -14.65 7.78
C ARG A 35 -3.14 -13.26 7.57
N MET A 36 -3.30 -12.68 6.38
CA MET A 36 -2.89 -11.30 6.09
C MET A 36 -3.62 -10.31 6.99
N ARG A 37 -4.94 -10.47 7.17
CA ARG A 37 -5.75 -9.63 8.08
C ARG A 37 -5.30 -9.74 9.53
N GLU A 38 -5.02 -10.95 10.00
CA GLU A 38 -4.52 -11.19 11.36
C GLU A 38 -3.17 -10.52 11.61
N LEU A 39 -2.27 -10.56 10.63
CA LEU A 39 -0.91 -10.04 10.76
C LEU A 39 -0.80 -8.53 10.54
N ALA A 40 -1.69 -7.94 9.76
CA ALA A 40 -1.61 -6.54 9.34
C ALA A 40 -1.49 -5.53 10.50
N PRO A 41 -2.19 -5.67 11.65
CA PRO A 41 -2.09 -4.70 12.76
C PRO A 41 -0.91 -4.96 13.70
N ARG A 42 -0.11 -6.03 13.50
CA ARG A 42 0.97 -6.39 14.42
C ARG A 42 2.12 -5.39 14.37
N GLY A 43 2.82 -5.22 15.49
CA GLY A 43 4.02 -4.37 15.59
C GLY A 43 3.72 -2.89 15.45
N PHE A 44 2.54 -2.44 15.88
CA PHE A 44 2.13 -1.01 15.82
C PHE A 44 2.16 -0.40 14.42
N THR A 45 1.92 -1.18 13.38
CA THR A 45 1.88 -0.70 11.99
C THR A 45 0.88 0.45 11.79
N LEU A 46 -0.18 0.50 12.62
CA LEU A 46 -1.20 1.55 12.61
C LEU A 46 -0.76 2.85 13.30
N ALA A 47 0.43 2.92 13.87
CA ALA A 47 0.95 4.15 14.48
C ALA A 47 1.10 5.29 13.46
N THR A 48 1.43 4.95 12.21
CA THR A 48 1.47 5.92 11.11
C THR A 48 0.10 6.53 10.85
N ASP A 49 -0.96 5.74 10.93
CA ASP A 49 -2.34 6.23 10.73
C ASP A 49 -2.76 7.24 11.79
N LEU A 50 -2.30 7.06 13.04
CA LEU A 50 -2.50 8.01 14.12
C LEU A 50 -1.81 9.35 13.80
N ALA A 51 -0.55 9.31 13.36
CA ALA A 51 0.18 10.52 12.98
C ALA A 51 -0.49 11.22 11.78
N GLU A 52 -0.87 10.48 10.73
CA GLU A 52 -1.59 11.02 9.57
C GLU A 52 -2.94 11.62 9.96
N TRP A 53 -3.66 11.00 10.90
CA TRP A 53 -4.93 11.50 11.41
C TRP A 53 -4.79 12.88 12.06
N LEU A 54 -3.73 13.09 12.86
CA LEU A 54 -3.39 14.38 13.47
C LEU A 54 -3.00 15.42 12.40
N VAL A 55 -2.16 15.04 11.44
CA VAL A 55 -1.71 15.92 10.34
C VAL A 55 -2.90 16.43 9.52
N ARG A 56 -3.88 15.57 9.22
CA ARG A 56 -5.12 15.96 8.52
C ARG A 56 -5.96 16.97 9.30
N ARG A 57 -5.75 17.09 10.61
CA ARG A 57 -6.38 18.07 11.50
C ARG A 57 -5.52 19.31 11.74
N GLY A 58 -4.44 19.45 10.98
CA GLY A 58 -3.57 20.63 11.01
C GLY A 58 -2.44 20.58 12.04
N VAL A 59 -2.23 19.46 12.71
CA VAL A 59 -1.08 19.28 13.61
C VAL A 59 0.18 19.13 12.76
N PRO A 60 1.27 19.88 13.06
CA PRO A 60 2.53 19.74 12.35
C PRO A 60 3.04 18.30 12.40
N PHE A 61 3.62 17.80 11.30
CA PHE A 61 4.05 16.41 11.20
C PHE A 61 4.96 15.96 12.34
N ARG A 62 5.88 16.83 12.77
CA ARG A 62 6.81 16.52 13.87
C ARG A 62 6.08 16.25 15.18
N GLU A 63 5.12 17.09 15.53
CA GLU A 63 4.28 16.93 16.74
C GLU A 63 3.39 15.69 16.61
N ALA A 64 2.78 15.47 15.46
CA ALA A 64 1.96 14.30 15.18
C ALA A 64 2.76 12.98 15.33
N HIS A 65 4.01 12.98 14.84
CA HIS A 65 4.90 11.82 14.96
C HIS A 65 5.33 11.57 16.41
N GLU A 66 5.65 12.64 17.17
CA GLU A 66 5.99 12.54 18.60
C GLU A 66 4.80 12.01 19.42
N ALA A 67 3.60 12.51 19.14
CA ALA A 67 2.36 12.04 19.77
C ALA A 67 2.09 10.57 19.47
N SER A 68 2.26 10.16 18.21
CA SER A 68 2.14 8.75 17.81
C SER A 68 3.14 7.86 18.53
N GLY A 69 4.40 8.28 18.60
CA GLY A 69 5.44 7.56 19.36
C GLY A 69 5.13 7.48 20.86
N SER A 70 4.51 8.49 21.44
CA SER A 70 4.04 8.46 22.83
C SER A 70 2.93 7.42 23.03
N CYS A 71 1.95 7.38 22.14
CA CYS A 71 0.89 6.34 22.16
C CYS A 71 1.47 4.93 22.04
N VAL A 72 2.46 4.72 21.16
CA VAL A 72 3.13 3.41 21.03
C VAL A 72 3.80 3.01 22.35
N ARG A 73 4.57 3.89 22.96
CA ARG A 73 5.22 3.60 24.26
C ARG A 73 4.23 3.26 25.37
N MET A 74 3.09 3.95 25.43
CA MET A 74 2.04 3.66 26.41
C MET A 74 1.38 2.31 26.13
N ALA A 75 1.10 1.99 24.89
CA ALA A 75 0.51 0.72 24.48
C ALA A 75 1.47 -0.46 24.75
N GLU A 76 2.77 -0.30 24.45
CA GLU A 76 3.80 -1.28 24.78
C GLU A 76 3.91 -1.53 26.30
N ALA A 77 3.97 -0.48 27.10
CA ALA A 77 4.07 -0.58 28.55
C ALA A 77 2.87 -1.29 29.19
N ARG A 78 1.70 -1.24 28.54
CA ARG A 78 0.46 -1.92 28.98
C ARG A 78 0.20 -3.25 28.27
N GLU A 79 1.03 -3.63 27.31
CA GLU A 79 0.82 -4.83 26.48
C GLU A 79 -0.56 -4.84 25.80
N VAL A 80 -1.02 -3.66 25.30
CA VAL A 80 -2.30 -3.51 24.62
C VAL A 80 -2.09 -2.96 23.19
N SER A 81 -3.14 -2.98 22.38
CA SER A 81 -3.08 -2.34 21.05
C SER A 81 -3.35 -0.83 21.16
N LEU A 82 -2.96 -0.07 20.13
CA LEU A 82 -3.20 1.40 20.10
C LEU A 82 -4.68 1.76 20.26
N LYS A 83 -5.59 0.96 19.74
CA LYS A 83 -7.05 1.20 19.85
C LYS A 83 -7.59 1.04 21.27
N ASP A 84 -6.86 0.30 22.13
CA ASP A 84 -7.26 -0.01 23.51
C ASP A 84 -6.72 1.02 24.51
N LEU A 85 -6.00 2.05 24.06
CA LEU A 85 -5.63 3.20 24.87
C LEU A 85 -6.89 3.95 25.32
N THR A 86 -6.89 4.40 26.56
CA THR A 86 -7.99 5.22 27.10
C THR A 86 -8.01 6.63 26.49
N ASP A 87 -9.13 7.34 26.63
CA ASP A 87 -9.24 8.70 26.12
C ASP A 87 -8.30 9.67 26.84
N GLU A 88 -8.02 9.41 28.13
CA GLU A 88 -7.05 10.16 28.91
C GLU A 88 -5.62 9.96 28.41
N GLU A 89 -5.25 8.71 28.08
CA GLU A 89 -3.94 8.39 27.51
C GLU A 89 -3.75 9.01 26.13
N LEU A 90 -4.76 8.95 25.28
CA LEU A 90 -4.74 9.61 23.98
C LEU A 90 -4.54 11.14 24.15
N ARG A 91 -5.32 11.78 25.03
CA ARG A 91 -5.20 13.22 25.30
C ARG A 91 -3.87 13.60 25.93
N SER A 92 -3.29 12.72 26.74
CA SER A 92 -1.97 12.95 27.35
C SER A 92 -0.85 12.97 26.31
N ALA A 93 -0.99 12.19 25.23
CA ALA A 93 -0.05 12.20 24.12
C ALA A 93 -0.19 13.47 23.26
N HIS A 94 -1.43 13.90 22.97
CA HIS A 94 -1.70 15.16 22.29
C HIS A 94 -3.16 15.59 22.49
N SER A 95 -3.38 16.88 22.79
CA SER A 95 -4.71 17.42 23.10
C SER A 95 -5.73 17.29 21.96
N SER A 96 -5.28 17.22 20.70
CA SER A 96 -6.12 16.99 19.52
C SER A 96 -6.50 15.53 19.31
N LEU A 97 -5.94 14.58 20.06
CA LEU A 97 -6.36 13.19 19.97
C LEU A 97 -7.70 12.99 20.65
N THR A 98 -8.68 12.62 19.87
CA THR A 98 -10.04 12.33 20.32
C THR A 98 -10.39 10.88 20.06
N PRO A 99 -11.47 10.33 20.68
CA PRO A 99 -11.87 8.94 20.50
C PRO A 99 -12.07 8.49 19.05
N GLU A 100 -12.38 9.43 18.16
CA GLU A 100 -12.58 9.17 16.73
C GLU A 100 -11.32 8.64 16.03
N VAL A 101 -10.13 8.85 16.59
CA VAL A 101 -8.89 8.28 16.04
C VAL A 101 -8.93 6.76 15.95
N ARG A 102 -9.75 6.09 16.77
CA ARG A 102 -9.92 4.63 16.76
C ARG A 102 -10.48 4.11 15.44
N GLU A 103 -11.15 4.94 14.65
CA GLU A 103 -11.66 4.59 13.33
C GLU A 103 -10.51 4.23 12.37
N VAL A 104 -9.39 4.93 12.46
CA VAL A 104 -8.20 4.66 11.63
C VAL A 104 -7.25 3.63 12.25
N LEU A 105 -7.45 3.27 13.52
CA LEU A 105 -6.67 2.25 14.23
C LEU A 105 -7.23 0.82 14.01
N THR A 106 -7.81 0.59 12.85
CA THR A 106 -8.25 -0.71 12.35
C THR A 106 -7.66 -0.95 10.97
N VAL A 107 -7.55 -2.20 10.54
CA VAL A 107 -7.05 -2.52 9.18
C VAL A 107 -7.93 -1.87 8.11
N GLU A 108 -9.23 -1.97 8.28
CA GLU A 108 -10.23 -1.42 7.37
C GLU A 108 -10.16 0.12 7.33
N GLY A 109 -10.06 0.77 8.49
CA GLY A 109 -9.96 2.22 8.62
C GLY A 109 -8.65 2.76 8.04
N SER A 110 -7.53 2.07 8.32
CA SER A 110 -6.23 2.39 7.74
C SER A 110 -6.27 2.36 6.22
N VAL A 111 -6.78 1.28 5.62
CA VAL A 111 -6.92 1.16 4.16
C VAL A 111 -7.85 2.23 3.60
N ALA A 112 -9.02 2.45 4.22
CA ALA A 112 -10.02 3.41 3.76
C ALA A 112 -9.53 4.86 3.85
N SER A 113 -8.67 5.18 4.83
CA SER A 113 -8.12 6.52 5.01
C SER A 113 -7.22 6.99 3.87
N ARG A 114 -6.69 6.08 3.06
CA ARG A 114 -5.77 6.36 1.93
C ARG A 114 -6.54 6.57 0.63
N ASP A 115 -7.47 7.54 0.64
CA ASP A 115 -8.38 7.85 -0.46
C ASP A 115 -7.85 8.98 -1.38
N THR A 116 -6.57 8.99 -1.65
CA THR A 116 -5.94 9.86 -2.65
C THR A 116 -5.73 9.12 -3.96
N LYS A 117 -5.49 9.83 -5.05
CA LYS A 117 -5.18 9.20 -6.35
C LYS A 117 -3.98 8.26 -6.22
N GLY A 118 -4.16 7.01 -6.58
CA GLY A 118 -3.15 5.96 -6.41
C GLY A 118 -3.12 5.33 -5.01
N GLY A 119 -3.99 5.76 -4.10
CA GLY A 119 -4.10 5.19 -2.76
C GLY A 119 -4.72 3.79 -2.73
N THR A 120 -4.70 3.18 -1.54
CA THR A 120 -5.16 1.81 -1.31
C THR A 120 -6.64 1.70 -0.93
N ALA A 121 -7.33 2.83 -0.73
CA ALA A 121 -8.77 2.80 -0.49
C ALA A 121 -9.50 2.11 -1.65
N ARG A 122 -10.51 1.30 -1.32
CA ARG A 122 -11.22 0.47 -2.30
C ARG A 122 -11.68 1.21 -3.57
N PRO A 123 -12.25 2.43 -3.49
CA PRO A 123 -12.61 3.18 -4.69
C PRO A 123 -11.40 3.45 -5.60
N ARG A 124 -10.25 3.80 -5.00
CA ARG A 124 -9.03 4.10 -5.75
C ARG A 124 -8.42 2.87 -6.41
N VAL A 125 -8.48 1.74 -5.73
CA VAL A 125 -8.06 0.45 -6.31
C VAL A 125 -8.96 0.06 -7.48
N MET A 126 -10.28 0.26 -7.36
CA MET A 126 -11.21 -0.03 -8.45
C MET A 126 -10.98 0.86 -9.68
N GLU A 127 -10.71 2.17 -9.50
CA GLU A 127 -10.32 3.08 -10.57
C GLU A 127 -9.06 2.61 -11.30
N GLN A 128 -8.05 2.16 -10.55
CA GLN A 128 -6.81 1.64 -11.12
C GLN A 128 -7.02 0.33 -11.87
N LEU A 129 -7.85 -0.57 -11.34
CA LEU A 129 -8.20 -1.83 -12.00
C LEU A 129 -8.91 -1.58 -13.34
N GLU A 130 -9.84 -0.64 -13.38
CA GLU A 130 -10.53 -0.27 -14.62
C GLU A 130 -9.54 0.29 -15.65
N ARG A 131 -8.65 1.20 -15.22
CA ARG A 131 -7.58 1.73 -16.08
C ARG A 131 -6.67 0.62 -16.62
N LEU A 132 -6.22 -0.30 -15.75
CA LEU A 132 -5.35 -1.41 -16.16
C LEU A 132 -6.04 -2.37 -17.14
N ARG A 133 -7.32 -2.67 -16.93
CA ARG A 133 -8.10 -3.48 -17.88
C ARG A 133 -8.14 -2.83 -19.27
N LYS A 134 -8.34 -1.52 -19.31
CA LYS A 134 -8.34 -0.75 -20.57
C LYS A 134 -6.99 -0.83 -21.28
N VAL A 135 -5.89 -0.61 -20.56
CA VAL A 135 -4.53 -0.71 -21.09
C VAL A 135 -4.27 -2.14 -21.60
N SER A 136 -4.58 -3.15 -20.79
CA SER A 136 -4.39 -4.55 -21.16
C SER A 136 -5.17 -4.95 -22.42
N SER A 137 -6.40 -4.42 -22.60
CA SER A 137 -7.19 -4.65 -23.82
C SER A 137 -6.52 -4.01 -25.04
N GLN A 138 -6.08 -2.76 -24.91
CA GLN A 138 -5.37 -2.04 -25.97
C GLN A 138 -4.07 -2.73 -26.37
N ASP A 139 -3.28 -3.17 -25.39
CA ASP A 139 -2.03 -3.90 -25.63
C ASP A 139 -2.29 -5.24 -26.32
N SER A 140 -3.36 -5.94 -25.96
CA SER A 140 -3.75 -7.20 -26.59
C SER A 140 -4.20 -7.00 -28.04
N GLU A 141 -4.95 -5.95 -28.31
CA GLU A 141 -5.35 -5.56 -29.68
C GLU A 141 -4.13 -5.18 -30.52
N TRP A 142 -3.23 -4.38 -29.97
CA TRP A 142 -1.99 -4.02 -30.64
C TRP A 142 -1.12 -5.25 -30.95
N ALA A 143 -0.95 -6.16 -29.99
CA ALA A 143 -0.18 -7.39 -30.17
C ALA A 143 -0.77 -8.31 -31.24
N ALA A 144 -2.11 -8.36 -31.35
CA ALA A 144 -2.79 -9.17 -32.36
C ALA A 144 -2.62 -8.63 -33.79
N HIS A 145 -2.41 -7.32 -33.95
CA HIS A 145 -2.29 -6.65 -35.25
C HIS A 145 -0.85 -6.26 -35.62
N SER A 146 0.07 -6.33 -34.66
CA SER A 146 1.48 -6.04 -34.91
C SER A 146 2.16 -7.23 -35.58
N PRO A 147 2.77 -7.05 -36.75
CA PRO A 147 3.60 -8.11 -37.36
C PRO A 147 4.82 -8.28 -36.45
N ILE A 148 4.85 -9.36 -35.68
CA ILE A 148 6.09 -9.77 -35.00
C ILE A 148 6.98 -10.36 -36.07
N PRO A 149 8.12 -9.74 -36.41
CA PRO A 149 9.07 -10.35 -37.32
C PRO A 149 9.67 -11.56 -36.60
N GLY A 150 9.31 -12.79 -37.04
CA GLY A 150 9.99 -14.00 -36.56
C GLY A 150 9.14 -15.11 -35.97
N SER A 151 7.83 -15.12 -36.15
CA SER A 151 7.04 -16.34 -35.96
C SER A 151 7.02 -17.15 -37.28
N VAL A 152 8.12 -17.83 -37.56
CA VAL A 152 8.20 -18.94 -38.55
C VAL A 152 8.74 -20.14 -37.79
#